data_ca90f6152f94783d3fa40e943cde6fe3
#
_entry.id   ca90f6152f94783d3fa40e943cde6fe3
#
_cell.length_a   1.000
_cell.length_b   1.000
_cell.length_c   1.000
_cell.angle_alpha   90.00
_cell.angle_beta   90.00
_cell.angle_gamma   90.00
#
_symmetry.space_group_name_H-M   'P 1'
#
loop_
_entity.id
_entity.type
_entity.pdbx_description
1 polymer ?
#
loop_
_entity_poly.entity_id
_entity_poly.type
_entity_poly.pdbx_seq_one_letter_code
_entity_poly.pdbx_strand_id
1 'polypeptide(L)'
;MKKMNNLKGKFIHHVFFWLKKPVTEEVRVKFEEALEKLVTIETIVDVHIGRPAATNRPVIDSSYTYSLLLTFHNSKDQDIYQTHPVHLSFIEECGDLWEKVTVYDSVN
;
A
#
# COMPACT_ATOMS: atom_id res chain seq x y z
N MET A 1 0.79 11.13 31.35
CA MET A 1 1.78 10.57 30.40
C MET A 1 1.06 9.99 29.19
N LYS A 2 1.52 10.33 28.00
CA LYS A 2 0.94 9.85 26.75
C LYS A 2 1.32 8.40 26.51
N LYS A 3 0.31 7.56 26.21
CA LYS A 3 0.53 6.17 25.83
C LYS A 3 0.65 6.07 24.31
N MET A 4 1.69 5.41 23.81
CA MET A 4 1.93 5.24 22.38
C MET A 4 1.47 3.86 21.91
N ASN A 5 0.86 3.83 20.73
CA ASN A 5 0.67 2.58 20.00
C ASN A 5 2.00 2.21 19.35
N ASN A 6 2.47 0.99 19.60
CA ASN A 6 3.77 0.53 19.14
C ASN A 6 3.58 -0.64 18.17
N LEU A 7 4.16 -0.51 16.98
CA LEU A 7 4.13 -1.56 15.96
C LEU A 7 5.30 -2.54 16.08
N LYS A 8 6.02 -2.51 17.20
CA LYS A 8 7.12 -3.42 17.47
C LYS A 8 6.68 -4.88 17.30
N GLY A 9 7.48 -5.67 16.61
CA GLY A 9 7.16 -7.05 16.31
C GLY A 9 6.30 -7.27 15.09
N LYS A 10 5.84 -6.20 14.43
CA LYS A 10 5.07 -6.30 13.20
C LYS A 10 5.98 -6.32 11.98
N PHE A 11 5.49 -6.96 10.93
CA PHE A 11 6.08 -6.85 9.59
C PHE A 11 5.43 -5.66 8.90
N ILE A 12 6.21 -4.70 8.44
CA ILE A 12 5.72 -3.52 7.74
C ILE A 12 5.94 -3.71 6.24
N HIS A 13 4.87 -3.63 5.48
CA HIS A 13 4.87 -3.74 4.02
C HIS A 13 4.38 -2.41 3.46
N HIS A 14 5.29 -1.59 2.91
CA HIS A 14 4.95 -0.26 2.44
C HIS A 14 5.16 -0.20 0.93
N VAL A 15 4.06 0.03 0.20
CA VAL A 15 4.03 0.01 -1.27
C VAL A 15 3.75 1.41 -1.79
N PHE A 16 4.50 1.81 -2.82
CA PHE A 16 4.28 3.08 -3.52
C PHE A 16 3.98 2.78 -4.97
N PHE A 17 2.92 3.43 -5.48
CA PHE A 17 2.48 3.25 -6.86
C PHE A 17 2.62 4.55 -7.64
N TRP A 18 3.19 4.47 -8.82
CA TRP A 18 3.20 5.57 -9.81
C TRP A 18 2.25 5.16 -10.93
N LEU A 19 1.08 5.79 -11.00
CA LEU A 19 0.11 5.50 -12.05
C LEU A 19 0.54 6.15 -13.36
N LYS A 20 0.16 5.52 -14.46
CA LYS A 20 0.40 6.06 -15.81
C LYS A 20 -0.39 7.35 -15.98
N LYS A 21 0.21 8.34 -16.64
CA LYS A 21 -0.42 9.61 -16.93
C LYS A 21 -1.22 9.55 -18.23
N PRO A 22 -2.37 10.23 -18.33
CA PRO A 22 -2.92 11.12 -17.31
C PRO A 22 -3.66 10.34 -16.21
N VAL A 23 -3.50 10.80 -14.96
CA VAL A 23 -4.21 10.20 -13.82
C VAL A 23 -5.56 10.92 -13.69
N THR A 24 -6.57 10.35 -14.33
CA THR A 24 -7.93 10.92 -14.33
C THR A 24 -8.67 10.56 -13.05
N GLU A 25 -9.75 11.28 -12.76
CA GLU A 25 -10.61 10.95 -11.62
C GLU A 25 -11.21 9.55 -11.75
N GLU A 26 -11.56 9.15 -12.96
CA GLU A 26 -12.07 7.80 -13.22
C GLU A 26 -11.05 6.73 -12.84
N VAL A 27 -9.78 6.91 -13.21
CA VAL A 27 -8.69 6.00 -12.85
C VAL A 27 -8.50 5.98 -11.33
N ARG A 28 -8.57 7.14 -10.68
CA ARG A 28 -8.43 7.24 -9.23
C ARG A 28 -9.53 6.46 -8.51
N VAL A 29 -10.78 6.64 -8.93
CA VAL A 29 -11.91 5.92 -8.33
C VAL A 29 -11.71 4.40 -8.48
N LYS A 30 -11.35 3.96 -9.68
CA LYS A 30 -11.11 2.54 -9.95
C LYS A 30 -10.00 1.97 -9.06
N PHE A 31 -8.87 2.69 -8.98
CA PHE A 31 -7.72 2.24 -8.21
C PHE A 31 -8.00 2.23 -6.70
N GLU A 32 -8.65 3.26 -6.20
CA GLU A 32 -9.00 3.37 -4.77
C GLU A 32 -10.00 2.27 -4.37
N GLU A 33 -11.00 1.98 -5.20
CA GLU A 33 -11.92 0.88 -4.95
C GLU A 33 -11.20 -0.47 -4.93
N ALA A 34 -10.25 -0.66 -5.84
CA ALA A 34 -9.46 -1.89 -5.88
C ALA A 34 -8.58 -2.04 -4.63
N LEU A 35 -7.98 -0.93 -4.15
CA LEU A 35 -7.22 -0.95 -2.90
C LEU A 35 -8.11 -1.31 -1.71
N GLU A 36 -9.33 -0.78 -1.66
CA GLU A 36 -10.29 -1.09 -0.58
C GLU A 36 -10.64 -2.57 -0.56
N LYS A 37 -10.74 -3.22 -1.71
CA LYS A 37 -10.95 -4.67 -1.78
C LYS A 37 -9.71 -5.43 -1.32
N LEU A 38 -8.52 -4.98 -1.75
CA LEU A 38 -7.26 -5.63 -1.41
C LEU A 38 -7.06 -5.73 0.10
N VAL A 39 -7.41 -4.67 0.82
CA VAL A 39 -7.17 -4.60 2.26
C VAL A 39 -8.16 -5.41 3.11
N THR A 40 -9.08 -6.13 2.47
CA THR A 40 -9.96 -7.06 3.18
C THR A 40 -9.30 -8.41 3.49
N ILE A 41 -8.09 -8.66 3.00
CA ILE A 41 -7.36 -9.90 3.27
C ILE A 41 -7.13 -10.06 4.78
N GLU A 42 -7.49 -11.20 5.31
CA GLU A 42 -7.61 -11.45 6.75
C GLU A 42 -6.30 -11.41 7.53
N THR A 43 -5.15 -11.60 6.87
CA THR A 43 -3.85 -11.54 7.55
C THR A 43 -3.34 -10.13 7.78
N ILE A 44 -3.96 -9.14 7.16
CA ILE A 44 -3.59 -7.73 7.34
C ILE A 44 -4.05 -7.26 8.72
N VAL A 45 -3.15 -6.61 9.48
CA VAL A 45 -3.46 -6.09 10.82
C VAL A 45 -3.85 -4.62 10.75
N ASP A 46 -3.00 -3.78 10.14
CA ASP A 46 -3.23 -2.35 10.01
C ASP A 46 -3.13 -1.93 8.55
N VAL A 47 -3.86 -0.90 8.18
CA VAL A 47 -3.93 -0.39 6.80
C VAL A 47 -3.86 1.13 6.80
N HIS A 48 -3.09 1.68 5.87
CA HIS A 48 -3.18 3.09 5.52
C HIS A 48 -3.09 3.22 4.00
N ILE A 49 -4.09 3.82 3.39
CA ILE A 49 -4.12 4.16 1.97
C ILE A 49 -4.00 5.67 1.90
N GLY A 50 -2.99 6.17 1.18
CA GLY A 50 -2.72 7.60 1.15
C GLY A 50 -2.30 8.12 -0.21
N ARG A 51 -2.33 9.44 -0.31
CA ARG A 51 -1.76 10.22 -1.41
C ARG A 51 -0.62 11.06 -0.84
N PRO A 52 0.29 11.58 -1.69
CA PRO A 52 1.34 12.46 -1.20
C PRO A 52 0.76 13.64 -0.39
N ALA A 53 1.35 13.87 0.78
CA ALA A 53 0.99 15.04 1.59
C ALA A 53 1.55 16.31 0.94
N ALA A 54 0.93 17.46 1.24
CA ALA A 54 1.38 18.76 0.73
C ALA A 54 2.57 19.27 1.57
N THR A 55 3.67 18.51 1.57
CA THR A 55 4.89 18.84 2.30
C THR A 55 6.03 19.01 1.31
N ASN A 56 6.97 19.89 1.64
CA ASN A 56 8.06 20.25 0.73
C ASN A 56 9.35 20.50 1.50
N ARG A 57 10.28 19.55 1.40
CA ARG A 57 11.66 19.64 1.87
C ARG A 57 12.55 18.83 0.92
N PRO A 58 13.85 19.10 0.84
CA PRO A 58 14.72 18.39 -0.11
C PRO A 58 14.68 16.85 -0.01
N VAL A 59 14.40 16.31 1.16
CA VAL A 59 14.36 14.84 1.36
C VAL A 59 12.99 14.22 1.08
N ILE A 60 11.97 15.04 0.80
CA ILE A 60 10.62 14.54 0.56
C ILE A 60 10.46 14.19 -0.92
N ASP A 61 10.10 12.93 -1.17
CA ASP A 61 9.70 12.47 -2.51
C ASP A 61 8.19 12.31 -2.54
N SER A 62 7.51 13.22 -3.22
CA SER A 62 6.06 13.22 -3.42
C SER A 62 5.68 12.84 -4.84
N SER A 63 6.59 12.16 -5.57
CA SER A 63 6.36 11.82 -6.97
C SER A 63 5.38 10.67 -7.18
N TYR A 64 5.15 9.84 -6.16
CA TYR A 64 4.24 8.71 -6.25
C TYR A 64 2.77 9.16 -6.32
N THR A 65 1.89 8.28 -6.79
CA THR A 65 0.45 8.57 -6.86
C THR A 65 -0.28 8.10 -5.60
N TYR A 66 0.03 6.88 -5.14
CA TYR A 66 -0.59 6.27 -3.95
C TYR A 66 0.46 5.58 -3.09
N SER A 67 0.22 5.63 -1.79
CA SER A 67 0.97 4.92 -0.76
C SER A 67 0.03 3.92 -0.09
N LEU A 68 0.46 2.68 0.03
CA LEU A 68 -0.28 1.63 0.73
C LEU A 68 0.64 1.08 1.82
N LEU A 69 0.29 1.34 3.08
CA LEU A 69 1.03 0.76 4.20
C LEU A 69 0.18 -0.33 4.83
N LEU A 70 0.74 -1.53 4.90
CA LEU A 70 0.12 -2.68 5.55
C LEU A 70 1.03 -3.18 6.64
N THR A 71 0.44 -3.68 7.73
CA THR A 71 1.20 -4.42 8.74
C THR A 71 0.68 -5.84 8.84
N PHE A 72 1.59 -6.76 9.19
CA PHE A 72 1.29 -8.17 9.42
C PHE A 72 1.92 -8.59 10.74
N HIS A 73 1.40 -9.64 11.36
CA HIS A 73 2.01 -10.16 12.60
C HIS A 73 3.42 -10.71 12.36
N ASN A 74 3.67 -11.24 11.15
CA ASN A 74 4.95 -11.89 10.84
C ASN A 74 5.09 -12.05 9.31
N SER A 75 6.24 -12.53 8.86
CA SER A 75 6.49 -12.74 7.44
C SER A 75 5.63 -13.84 6.83
N LYS A 76 5.24 -14.83 7.60
CA LYS A 76 4.36 -15.90 7.13
C LYS A 76 2.99 -15.36 6.71
N ASP A 77 2.43 -14.44 7.51
CA ASP A 77 1.16 -13.81 7.19
C ASP A 77 1.27 -12.91 5.97
N GLN A 78 2.42 -12.25 5.78
CA GLN A 78 2.68 -11.48 4.57
C GLN A 78 2.79 -12.38 3.35
N ASP A 79 3.40 -13.57 3.48
CA ASP A 79 3.46 -14.55 2.38
C ASP A 79 2.06 -15.02 1.97
N ILE A 80 1.18 -15.24 2.94
CA ILE A 80 -0.22 -15.61 2.68
C ILE A 80 -0.90 -14.50 1.86
N TYR A 81 -0.67 -13.24 2.20
CA TYR A 81 -1.17 -12.08 1.46
C TYR A 81 -0.68 -12.11 0.01
N GLN A 82 0.60 -12.37 -0.22
CA GLN A 82 1.21 -12.34 -1.57
C GLN A 82 0.54 -13.31 -2.54
N THR A 83 0.12 -14.47 -2.08
CA THR A 83 -0.49 -15.51 -2.91
C THR A 83 -2.01 -15.56 -2.79
N HIS A 84 -2.59 -14.68 -1.98
CA HIS A 84 -4.03 -14.65 -1.77
C HIS A 84 -4.77 -14.32 -3.07
N PRO A 85 -5.90 -15.00 -3.37
CA PRO A 85 -6.68 -14.73 -4.58
C PRO A 85 -7.08 -13.26 -4.76
N VAL A 86 -7.38 -12.56 -3.67
CA VAL A 86 -7.74 -11.13 -3.72
C VAL A 86 -6.54 -10.29 -4.17
N HIS A 87 -5.31 -10.63 -3.71
CA HIS A 87 -4.10 -9.94 -4.15
C HIS A 87 -3.82 -10.19 -5.62
N LEU A 88 -3.96 -11.44 -6.07
CA LEU A 88 -3.75 -11.80 -7.47
C LEU A 88 -4.76 -11.11 -8.38
N SER A 89 -6.02 -11.02 -7.96
CA SER A 89 -7.06 -10.26 -8.67
C SER A 89 -6.73 -8.79 -8.78
N PHE A 90 -6.21 -8.20 -7.70
CA PHE A 90 -5.80 -6.79 -7.71
C PHE A 90 -4.74 -6.53 -8.78
N ILE A 91 -3.72 -7.38 -8.85
CA ILE A 91 -2.66 -7.25 -9.86
C ILE A 91 -3.23 -7.41 -11.26
N GLU A 92 -4.11 -8.38 -11.48
CA GLU A 92 -4.73 -8.62 -12.77
C GLU A 92 -5.59 -7.43 -13.22
N GLU A 93 -6.39 -6.88 -12.32
CA GLU A 93 -7.29 -5.76 -12.63
C GLU A 93 -6.57 -4.44 -12.79
N CYS A 94 -5.53 -4.19 -12.00
CA CYS A 94 -4.90 -2.87 -11.87
C CYS A 94 -3.47 -2.78 -12.40
N GLY A 95 -2.84 -3.91 -12.73
CA GLY A 95 -1.44 -3.92 -13.15
C GLY A 95 -1.14 -3.04 -14.36
N ASP A 96 -2.12 -2.82 -15.22
CA ASP A 96 -1.98 -1.95 -16.40
C ASP A 96 -2.07 -0.46 -16.05
N LEU A 97 -2.52 -0.12 -14.84
CA LEU A 97 -2.73 1.27 -14.44
C LEU A 97 -1.45 1.93 -13.94
N TRP A 98 -0.47 1.17 -13.46
CA TRP A 98 0.78 1.76 -12.97
C TRP A 98 1.94 1.57 -13.92
N GLU A 99 2.87 2.51 -13.90
CA GLU A 99 4.13 2.43 -14.64
C GLU A 99 5.29 1.98 -13.75
N LYS A 100 5.13 2.12 -12.42
CA LYS A 100 6.16 1.75 -11.46
C LYS A 100 5.53 1.41 -10.11
N VAL A 101 6.08 0.42 -9.46
CA VAL A 101 5.75 0.05 -8.07
C VAL A 101 7.06 -0.13 -7.30
N THR A 102 7.11 0.41 -6.10
CA THR A 102 8.24 0.19 -5.19
C THR A 102 7.73 -0.31 -3.85
N VAL A 103 8.38 -1.32 -3.31
CA VAL A 103 8.03 -1.91 -2.03
C VAL A 103 9.18 -1.76 -1.05
N TYR A 104 8.86 -1.33 0.17
CA TYR A 104 9.81 -1.32 1.28
C TYR A 104 9.23 -2.20 2.39
N ASP A 105 9.90 -3.31 2.65
CA ASP A 105 9.55 -4.21 3.75
C ASP A 105 10.53 -4.01 4.89
N SER A 106 10.01 -3.88 6.12
CA SER A 106 10.87 -3.71 7.29
C SER A 106 10.33 -4.48 8.49
N VAL A 107 11.25 -4.91 9.32
CA VAL A 107 10.96 -5.62 10.59
C VAL A 107 11.88 -5.06 11.66
N ASN A 108 11.53 -5.33 12.92
CA ASN A 108 12.40 -4.96 14.04
C ASN A 108 12.55 -6.07 15.07
#